data_980e35be3b3dc32645f2417cc716f397
#
_entry.id   980e35be3b3dc32645f2417cc716f397
#
_cell.length_a   1.000
_cell.length_b   1.000
_cell.length_c   1.000
_cell.angle_alpha   90.00
_cell.angle_beta   90.00
_cell.angle_gamma   90.00
#
_symmetry.space_group_name_H-M   'P 1'
#
loop_
_entity.id
_entity.type
_entity.pdbx_description
1 polymer ?
#
loop_
_entity_poly.entity_id
_entity_poly.type
_entity_poly.pdbx_seq_one_letter_code
_entity_poly.pdbx_strand_id
1 'polypeptide(L)'
;MSDSSIKTKLHLGCGHIIKEGWLNHDLAQLPGVDVVHDLREFPWPFADGQFDEVHADNVFEHLRDTTRTMEEVHRISKPGAKIFIGVPFWNSFEAWGDPTHERLFSEEIFEFYDPTTWRGEERAYYSKARFQIEKIVFCVNPFKPLFRDRWFYRFGRRIEHPWGKAVLRAFATYFCNVIHGIDAHLIRL
;
A
#
# COMPACT_ATOMS: atom_id res chain seq x y z
N MET A 1 -24.62 -7.56 -25.63
CA MET A 1 -23.41 -8.41 -25.51
C MET A 1 -22.42 -7.59 -24.69
N SER A 2 -22.28 -7.87 -23.39
CA SER A 2 -21.33 -7.19 -22.52
C SER A 2 -19.92 -7.59 -22.96
N ASP A 3 -19.15 -6.61 -23.37
CA ASP A 3 -17.73 -6.77 -23.63
C ASP A 3 -17.06 -7.25 -22.33
N SER A 4 -16.83 -8.56 -22.23
CA SER A 4 -16.10 -9.16 -21.10
C SER A 4 -14.59 -9.00 -21.33
N SER A 5 -14.13 -7.76 -21.51
CA SER A 5 -12.70 -7.48 -21.49
C SER A 5 -12.16 -7.91 -20.12
N ILE A 6 -11.17 -8.80 -20.13
CA ILE A 6 -10.50 -9.28 -18.91
C ILE A 6 -9.96 -8.06 -18.17
N LYS A 7 -10.49 -7.78 -16.99
CA LYS A 7 -9.99 -6.68 -16.14
C LYS A 7 -8.56 -7.02 -15.71
N THR A 8 -7.60 -6.19 -16.12
CA THR A 8 -6.17 -6.38 -15.83
C THR A 8 -5.65 -5.45 -14.73
N LYS A 9 -6.56 -4.72 -14.07
CA LYS A 9 -6.25 -3.84 -12.95
C LYS A 9 -7.04 -4.28 -11.72
N LEU A 10 -6.38 -4.35 -10.57
CA LEU A 10 -6.94 -4.82 -9.31
C LEU A 10 -6.96 -3.71 -8.27
N HIS A 11 -8.11 -3.50 -7.66
CA HIS A 11 -8.28 -2.63 -6.50
C HIS A 11 -8.58 -3.49 -5.27
N LEU A 12 -7.58 -3.68 -4.42
CA LEU A 12 -7.68 -4.43 -3.17
C LEU A 12 -8.26 -3.54 -2.07
N GLY A 13 -9.17 -4.10 -1.25
CA GLY A 13 -9.80 -3.39 -0.15
C GLY A 13 -10.55 -2.15 -0.60
N CYS A 14 -11.35 -2.27 -1.65
CA CYS A 14 -11.97 -1.12 -2.30
C CYS A 14 -13.01 -0.40 -1.43
N GLY A 15 -13.56 -1.06 -0.41
CA GLY A 15 -14.65 -0.52 0.39
C GLY A 15 -15.79 0.01 -0.48
N HIS A 16 -16.17 1.25 -0.23
CA HIS A 16 -17.18 1.96 -1.03
C HIS A 16 -16.58 2.74 -2.23
N ILE A 17 -15.26 2.67 -2.44
CA ILE A 17 -14.57 3.39 -3.52
C ILE A 17 -14.39 2.46 -4.71
N ILE A 18 -15.39 2.42 -5.57
CA ILE A 18 -15.38 1.58 -6.76
C ILE A 18 -14.62 2.28 -7.89
N LYS A 19 -13.64 1.60 -8.47
CA LYS A 19 -12.88 2.06 -9.64
C LYS A 19 -13.46 1.41 -10.90
N GLU A 20 -13.98 2.24 -11.81
CA GLU A 20 -14.51 1.77 -13.09
C GLU A 20 -13.38 1.16 -13.95
N GLY A 21 -13.65 0.02 -14.60
CA GLY A 21 -12.65 -0.70 -15.40
C GLY A 21 -11.64 -1.53 -14.58
N TRP A 22 -11.71 -1.48 -13.24
CA TRP A 22 -10.90 -2.30 -12.35
C TRP A 22 -11.69 -3.51 -11.84
N LEU A 23 -11.00 -4.58 -11.47
CA LEU A 23 -11.56 -5.61 -10.61
C LEU A 23 -11.51 -5.08 -9.18
N ASN A 24 -12.68 -4.84 -8.60
CA ASN A 24 -12.81 -4.31 -7.24
C ASN A 24 -12.98 -5.48 -6.26
N HIS A 25 -12.07 -5.58 -5.33
CA HIS A 25 -12.03 -6.62 -4.31
C HIS A 25 -12.21 -6.04 -2.91
N ASP A 26 -12.97 -6.72 -2.06
CA ASP A 26 -13.08 -6.39 -0.63
C ASP A 26 -13.37 -7.64 0.21
N LEU A 27 -13.19 -7.54 1.53
CA LEU A 27 -13.63 -8.55 2.50
C LEU A 27 -15.15 -8.59 2.59
N ALA A 28 -15.81 -7.44 2.45
CA ALA A 28 -17.25 -7.30 2.58
C ALA A 28 -17.95 -7.30 1.22
N GLN A 29 -19.14 -7.92 1.16
CA GLN A 29 -20.02 -7.86 -0.02
C GLN A 29 -20.70 -6.48 -0.08
N LEU A 30 -20.06 -5.52 -0.74
CA LEU A 30 -20.56 -4.17 -0.95
C LEU A 30 -21.00 -3.96 -2.40
N PRO A 31 -21.88 -2.97 -2.69
CA PRO A 31 -22.24 -2.64 -4.07
C PRO A 31 -21.03 -2.28 -4.92
N GLY A 32 -20.84 -2.96 -6.04
CA GLY A 32 -19.72 -2.75 -6.98
C GLY A 32 -18.47 -3.56 -6.67
N VAL A 33 -18.44 -4.37 -5.61
CA VAL A 33 -17.38 -5.35 -5.35
C VAL A 33 -17.55 -6.52 -6.31
N ASP A 34 -16.51 -6.82 -7.08
CA ASP A 34 -16.49 -7.93 -8.05
C ASP A 34 -16.07 -9.26 -7.39
N VAL A 35 -15.14 -9.22 -6.43
CA VAL A 35 -14.61 -10.39 -5.74
C VAL A 35 -14.61 -10.15 -4.23
N VAL A 36 -15.25 -11.05 -3.49
CA VAL A 36 -15.23 -11.05 -2.01
C VAL A 36 -14.28 -12.15 -1.54
N HIS A 37 -13.25 -11.75 -0.78
CA HIS A 37 -12.27 -12.69 -0.23
C HIS A 37 -11.55 -12.07 0.97
N ASP A 38 -11.17 -12.88 1.95
CA ASP A 38 -10.31 -12.45 3.05
C ASP A 38 -8.84 -12.54 2.62
N LEU A 39 -8.15 -11.40 2.49
CA LEU A 39 -6.74 -11.38 2.10
C LEU A 39 -5.79 -12.06 3.11
N ARG A 40 -6.26 -12.42 4.30
CA ARG A 40 -5.53 -13.25 5.26
C ARG A 40 -5.52 -14.74 4.88
N GLU A 41 -6.43 -15.12 3.98
CA GLU A 41 -6.53 -16.49 3.46
C GLU A 41 -5.75 -16.60 2.14
N PHE A 42 -4.80 -17.51 2.09
CA PHE A 42 -3.90 -17.72 0.94
C PHE A 42 -4.10 -19.11 0.33
N PRO A 43 -3.93 -19.28 -0.99
CA PRO A 43 -3.64 -18.23 -1.99
C PRO A 43 -4.85 -17.35 -2.28
N TRP A 44 -4.61 -16.12 -2.73
CA TRP A 44 -5.69 -15.25 -3.20
C TRP A 44 -6.35 -15.78 -4.47
N PRO A 45 -7.65 -15.54 -4.71
CA PRO A 45 -8.42 -16.15 -5.80
C PRO A 45 -8.13 -15.51 -7.17
N PHE A 46 -6.87 -15.20 -7.43
CA PHE A 46 -6.40 -14.60 -8.67
C PHE A 46 -5.32 -15.48 -9.30
N ALA A 47 -5.28 -15.52 -10.64
CA ALA A 47 -4.28 -16.26 -11.38
C ALA A 47 -2.89 -15.59 -11.31
N ASP A 48 -1.84 -16.38 -11.50
CA ASP A 48 -0.48 -15.88 -11.61
C ASP A 48 -0.35 -14.94 -12.82
N GLY A 49 0.29 -13.80 -12.60
CA GLY A 49 0.52 -12.81 -13.67
C GLY A 49 -0.76 -12.27 -14.30
N GLN A 50 -1.83 -12.11 -13.53
CA GLN A 50 -3.11 -11.65 -14.06
C GLN A 50 -3.13 -10.14 -14.28
N PHE A 51 -2.49 -9.33 -13.41
CA PHE A 51 -2.69 -7.90 -13.35
C PHE A 51 -1.50 -7.10 -13.87
N ASP A 52 -1.80 -6.03 -14.60
CA ASP A 52 -0.86 -5.00 -15.03
C ASP A 52 -0.72 -3.87 -14.00
N GLU A 53 -1.72 -3.74 -13.10
CA GLU A 53 -1.76 -2.72 -12.07
C GLU A 53 -2.51 -3.24 -10.83
N VAL A 54 -1.91 -3.05 -9.65
CA VAL A 54 -2.52 -3.37 -8.35
C VAL A 54 -2.52 -2.11 -7.48
N HIS A 55 -3.66 -1.80 -6.88
CA HIS A 55 -3.83 -0.66 -5.99
C HIS A 55 -4.40 -1.15 -4.66
N ALA A 56 -3.70 -0.84 -3.59
CA ALA A 56 -4.12 -1.08 -2.21
C ALA A 56 -3.89 0.19 -1.38
N ASP A 57 -4.95 0.76 -0.85
CA ASP A 57 -4.89 1.97 -0.03
C ASP A 57 -5.56 1.69 1.32
N ASN A 58 -4.80 1.78 2.41
CA ASN A 58 -5.21 1.41 3.76
C ASN A 58 -5.74 -0.03 3.86
N VAL A 59 -4.92 -0.98 3.40
CA VAL A 59 -5.23 -2.42 3.42
C VAL A 59 -4.14 -3.22 4.13
N PHE A 60 -2.87 -2.92 3.83
CA PHE A 60 -1.74 -3.74 4.28
C PHE A 60 -1.51 -3.71 5.78
N GLU A 61 -1.89 -2.63 6.44
CA GLU A 61 -1.87 -2.48 7.91
C GLU A 61 -2.79 -3.47 8.63
N HIS A 62 -3.81 -3.97 7.96
CA HIS A 62 -4.74 -4.99 8.47
C HIS A 62 -4.25 -6.44 8.23
N LEU A 63 -3.12 -6.61 7.51
CA LEU A 63 -2.60 -7.91 7.12
C LEU A 63 -1.33 -8.25 7.91
N ARG A 64 -1.43 -9.23 8.80
CA ARG A 64 -0.37 -9.60 9.75
C ARG A 64 0.91 -10.08 9.06
N ASP A 65 0.78 -10.90 8.01
CA ASP A 65 1.91 -11.49 7.29
C ASP A 65 2.25 -10.67 6.05
N THR A 66 2.98 -9.57 6.26
CA THR A 66 3.42 -8.68 5.17
C THR A 66 4.25 -9.41 4.12
N THR A 67 5.08 -10.37 4.53
CA THR A 67 5.94 -11.11 3.58
C THR A 67 5.09 -11.93 2.62
N ARG A 68 4.16 -12.71 3.15
CA ARG A 68 3.27 -13.54 2.33
C ARG A 68 2.33 -12.68 1.48
N THR A 69 1.87 -11.54 2.02
CA THR A 69 1.07 -10.56 1.26
C THR A 69 1.85 -10.03 0.06
N MET A 70 3.11 -9.63 0.24
CA MET A 70 3.96 -9.16 -0.86
C MET A 70 4.27 -10.27 -1.87
N GLU A 71 4.39 -11.52 -1.44
CA GLU A 71 4.55 -12.67 -2.33
C GLU A 71 3.30 -12.92 -3.17
N GLU A 72 2.11 -12.77 -2.60
CA GLU A 72 0.85 -12.86 -3.37
C GLU A 72 0.72 -11.70 -4.37
N VAL A 73 1.01 -10.46 -3.96
CA VAL A 73 1.04 -9.33 -4.90
C VAL A 73 1.99 -9.59 -6.04
N HIS A 74 3.18 -10.13 -5.75
CA HIS A 74 4.16 -10.50 -6.79
C HIS A 74 3.62 -11.60 -7.70
N ARG A 75 3.01 -12.66 -7.14
CA ARG A 75 2.46 -13.79 -7.90
C ARG A 75 1.38 -13.36 -8.90
N ILE A 76 0.42 -12.55 -8.42
CA ILE A 76 -0.74 -12.14 -9.24
C ILE A 76 -0.41 -11.04 -10.24
N SER A 77 0.71 -10.35 -10.08
CA SER A 77 1.13 -9.25 -10.96
C SER A 77 1.99 -9.75 -12.11
N LYS A 78 1.85 -9.14 -13.29
CA LYS A 78 2.75 -9.40 -14.43
C LYS A 78 4.12 -8.78 -14.20
N PRO A 79 5.19 -9.30 -14.84
CA PRO A 79 6.46 -8.58 -14.91
C PRO A 79 6.26 -7.16 -15.45
N GLY A 80 6.81 -6.15 -14.78
CA GLY A 80 6.61 -4.74 -15.10
C GLY A 80 5.31 -4.12 -14.61
N ALA A 81 4.45 -4.86 -13.92
CA ALA A 81 3.20 -4.33 -13.35
C ALA A 81 3.49 -3.23 -12.32
N LYS A 82 2.59 -2.24 -12.29
CA LYS A 82 2.62 -1.12 -11.36
C LYS A 82 1.85 -1.45 -10.09
N ILE A 83 2.49 -1.28 -8.95
CA ILE A 83 1.89 -1.55 -7.65
C ILE A 83 1.86 -0.25 -6.84
N PHE A 84 0.68 0.11 -6.36
CA PHE A 84 0.49 1.20 -5.40
C PHE A 84 0.07 0.61 -4.06
N ILE A 85 0.78 1.00 -2.99
CA ILE A 85 0.45 0.64 -1.62
C ILE A 85 0.47 1.92 -0.78
N GLY A 86 -0.71 2.36 -0.32
CA GLY A 86 -0.87 3.43 0.65
C GLY A 86 -1.08 2.84 2.04
N VAL A 87 -0.30 3.29 3.03
CA VAL A 87 -0.40 2.82 4.42
C VAL A 87 -0.15 3.95 5.42
N PRO A 88 -0.70 3.89 6.64
CA PRO A 88 -0.36 4.81 7.71
C PRO A 88 1.13 4.70 8.10
N PHE A 89 1.76 5.85 8.39
CA PHE A 89 3.13 5.85 8.91
C PHE A 89 3.13 5.40 10.38
N TRP A 90 4.11 4.59 10.76
CA TRP A 90 4.17 3.86 12.04
C TRP A 90 3.96 4.71 13.30
N ASN A 91 4.34 5.99 13.32
CA ASN A 91 4.18 6.87 14.48
C ASN A 91 3.06 7.92 14.30
N SER A 92 2.10 7.65 13.42
CA SER A 92 0.94 8.51 13.21
C SER A 92 -0.28 8.04 13.99
N PHE A 93 -1.24 8.95 14.19
CA PHE A 93 -2.54 8.61 14.75
C PHE A 93 -3.27 7.53 13.96
N GLU A 94 -3.15 7.58 12.63
CA GLU A 94 -3.80 6.62 11.77
C GLU A 94 -3.29 5.21 12.01
N ALA A 95 -2.00 5.05 12.32
CA ALA A 95 -1.41 3.74 12.55
C ALA A 95 -1.96 3.05 13.81
N TRP A 96 -2.36 3.83 14.83
CA TRP A 96 -2.79 3.31 16.12
C TRP A 96 -4.28 3.51 16.40
N GLY A 97 -4.97 4.35 15.63
CA GLY A 97 -6.34 4.75 15.91
C GLY A 97 -7.39 3.71 15.50
N ASP A 98 -7.06 2.79 14.62
CA ASP A 98 -7.94 1.71 14.20
C ASP A 98 -7.59 0.42 14.95
N PRO A 99 -8.54 -0.21 15.67
CA PRO A 99 -8.31 -1.43 16.44
C PRO A 99 -8.02 -2.67 15.59
N THR A 100 -8.21 -2.58 14.28
CA THR A 100 -7.98 -3.69 13.34
C THR A 100 -6.62 -3.64 12.67
N HIS A 101 -5.80 -2.62 12.97
CA HIS A 101 -4.43 -2.54 12.49
C HIS A 101 -3.54 -3.54 13.22
N GLU A 102 -2.95 -4.46 12.47
CA GLU A 102 -2.06 -5.50 12.97
C GLU A 102 -0.58 -5.20 12.70
N ARG A 103 -0.29 -4.30 11.74
CA ARG A 103 1.08 -3.98 11.31
C ARG A 103 1.32 -2.47 11.22
N LEU A 104 2.51 -2.08 11.61
CA LEU A 104 3.02 -0.73 11.47
C LEU A 104 3.97 -0.66 10.27
N PHE A 105 3.92 0.43 9.52
CA PHE A 105 4.70 0.61 8.32
C PHE A 105 5.63 1.81 8.39
N SER A 106 6.86 1.58 7.98
CA SER A 106 7.83 2.59 7.58
C SER A 106 8.29 2.32 6.15
N GLU A 107 8.98 3.24 5.53
CA GLU A 107 9.45 3.09 4.16
C GLU A 107 10.45 1.95 3.99
N GLU A 108 11.21 1.63 5.05
CA GLU A 108 12.21 0.58 5.03
C GLU A 108 11.64 -0.82 4.78
N ILE A 109 10.36 -1.04 5.09
CA ILE A 109 9.70 -2.33 4.82
C ILE A 109 9.75 -2.66 3.32
N PHE A 110 9.56 -1.67 2.46
CA PHE A 110 9.57 -1.89 1.01
C PHE A 110 10.99 -2.14 0.47
N GLU A 111 12.03 -1.63 1.14
CA GLU A 111 13.42 -1.85 0.75
C GLU A 111 13.83 -3.33 0.81
N PHE A 112 13.21 -4.15 1.68
CA PHE A 112 13.48 -5.59 1.76
C PHE A 112 13.11 -6.37 0.50
N TYR A 113 12.27 -5.80 -0.35
CA TYR A 113 11.81 -6.42 -1.60
C TYR A 113 12.51 -5.84 -2.84
N ASP A 114 13.28 -4.76 -2.70
CA ASP A 114 14.01 -4.12 -3.80
C ASP A 114 15.47 -4.59 -3.79
N PRO A 115 15.90 -5.40 -4.79
CA PRO A 115 17.26 -5.92 -4.83
C PRO A 115 18.35 -4.87 -5.04
N THR A 116 17.99 -3.63 -5.36
CA THR A 116 18.95 -2.52 -5.52
C THR A 116 19.28 -1.82 -4.20
N THR A 117 18.54 -2.13 -3.14
CA THR A 117 18.80 -1.60 -1.79
C THR A 117 19.70 -2.56 -1.00
N TRP A 118 20.44 -2.03 -0.02
CA TRP A 118 21.27 -2.88 0.83
C TRP A 118 20.45 -3.89 1.65
N ARG A 119 19.22 -3.53 2.10
CA ARG A 119 18.32 -4.45 2.83
C ARG A 119 17.81 -5.57 1.92
N GLY A 120 17.43 -5.24 0.69
CA GLY A 120 16.95 -6.22 -0.28
C GLY A 120 18.05 -7.18 -0.74
N GLU A 121 19.29 -6.70 -0.86
CA GLU A 121 20.45 -7.52 -1.17
C GLU A 121 20.81 -8.46 -0.02
N GLU A 122 21.07 -7.92 1.19
CA GLU A 122 21.49 -8.72 2.34
C GLU A 122 20.42 -9.69 2.84
N ARG A 123 19.14 -9.34 2.70
CA ARG A 123 18.01 -10.13 3.20
C ARG A 123 17.22 -10.82 2.08
N ALA A 124 17.85 -11.05 0.94
CA ALA A 124 17.22 -11.70 -0.22
C ALA A 124 16.56 -13.06 0.09
N TYR A 125 16.98 -13.71 1.17
CA TYR A 125 16.42 -14.99 1.62
C TYR A 125 15.08 -14.89 2.37
N TYR A 126 14.61 -13.67 2.72
CA TYR A 126 13.33 -13.49 3.42
C TYR A 126 12.13 -13.78 2.52
N SER A 127 12.23 -13.44 1.24
CA SER A 127 11.15 -13.60 0.27
C SER A 127 11.71 -13.81 -1.12
N LYS A 128 10.92 -14.44 -1.98
CA LYS A 128 11.20 -14.53 -3.43
C LYS A 128 10.59 -13.36 -4.21
N ALA A 129 9.68 -12.62 -3.62
CA ALA A 129 9.08 -11.45 -4.26
C ALA A 129 10.13 -10.36 -4.48
N ARG A 130 10.12 -9.77 -5.68
CA ARG A 130 11.05 -8.70 -6.07
C ARG A 130 10.29 -7.57 -6.73
N PHE A 131 10.56 -6.37 -6.23
CA PHE A 131 10.01 -5.14 -6.76
C PHE A 131 11.12 -4.10 -6.86
N GLN A 132 11.01 -3.21 -7.82
CA GLN A 132 11.79 -1.98 -7.87
C GLN A 132 10.96 -0.88 -7.22
N ILE A 133 11.53 -0.16 -6.28
CA ILE A 133 10.91 1.06 -5.74
C ILE A 133 11.02 2.17 -6.79
N GLU A 134 9.91 2.54 -7.41
CA GLU A 134 9.87 3.70 -8.31
C GLU A 134 9.95 4.99 -7.49
N LYS A 135 9.13 5.08 -6.44
CA LYS A 135 9.17 6.18 -5.47
C LYS A 135 8.42 5.84 -4.18
N ILE A 136 8.84 6.49 -3.11
CA ILE A 136 8.12 6.56 -1.83
C ILE A 136 7.75 8.01 -1.55
N VAL A 137 6.48 8.26 -1.29
CA VAL A 137 5.93 9.58 -1.01
C VAL A 137 5.50 9.66 0.44
N PHE A 138 5.90 10.70 1.15
CA PHE A 138 5.41 10.98 2.50
C PHE A 138 4.15 11.84 2.44
N CYS A 139 3.10 11.38 3.07
CA CYS A 139 1.86 12.11 3.23
C CYS A 139 1.90 12.88 4.54
N VAL A 140 1.82 14.21 4.46
CA VAL A 140 1.83 15.11 5.63
C VAL A 140 0.60 15.99 5.66
N ASN A 141 0.05 16.20 6.84
CA ASN A 141 -1.03 17.16 7.05
C ASN A 141 -0.87 17.83 8.41
N PRO A 142 -0.27 19.03 8.47
CA PRO A 142 0.05 19.69 9.73
C PRO A 142 -1.18 20.09 10.56
N PHE A 143 -2.36 20.11 9.95
CA PHE A 143 -3.60 20.48 10.63
C PHE A 143 -4.42 19.28 11.13
N LYS A 144 -4.14 18.07 10.63
CA LYS A 144 -4.90 16.88 10.97
C LYS A 144 -4.90 16.53 12.47
N PRO A 145 -3.79 16.67 13.22
CA PRO A 145 -3.79 16.45 14.65
C PRO A 145 -4.62 17.47 15.45
N LEU A 146 -4.78 18.68 14.92
CA LEU A 146 -5.47 19.79 15.60
C LEU A 146 -6.97 19.78 15.32
N PHE A 147 -7.38 19.34 14.14
CA PHE A 147 -8.75 19.41 13.67
C PHE A 147 -9.19 18.07 13.05
N ARG A 148 -10.16 17.41 13.67
CA ARG A 148 -10.72 16.14 13.21
C ARG A 148 -11.75 16.28 12.08
N ASP A 149 -12.00 17.50 11.60
CA ASP A 149 -12.97 17.76 10.55
C ASP A 149 -12.41 17.35 9.18
N ARG A 150 -13.24 16.66 8.37
CA ARG A 150 -12.92 16.25 6.99
C ARG A 150 -12.47 17.41 6.09
N TRP A 151 -12.88 18.64 6.38
CA TRP A 151 -12.46 19.82 5.64
C TRP A 151 -10.95 20.04 5.68
N PHE A 152 -10.26 19.74 6.80
CA PHE A 152 -8.82 19.91 6.97
C PHE A 152 -7.98 18.86 6.22
N TYR A 153 -8.57 17.76 5.73
CA TYR A 153 -7.88 16.80 4.86
C TYR A 153 -7.41 17.43 3.54
N ARG A 154 -7.99 18.54 3.11
CA ARG A 154 -7.60 19.30 1.91
C ARG A 154 -6.20 19.92 2.00
N PHE A 155 -5.64 20.07 3.18
CA PHE A 155 -4.31 20.64 3.41
C PHE A 155 -3.18 19.60 3.41
N GLY A 156 -3.49 18.35 3.13
CA GLY A 156 -2.49 17.30 2.94
C GLY A 156 -1.51 17.67 1.84
N ARG A 157 -0.23 17.39 2.09
CA ARG A 157 0.86 17.55 1.12
C ARG A 157 1.53 16.21 0.92
N ARG A 158 1.96 15.96 -0.31
CA ARG A 158 2.75 14.80 -0.70
C ARG A 158 4.18 15.25 -0.92
N ILE A 159 5.11 14.65 -0.21
CA ILE A 159 6.54 15.03 -0.24
C ILE A 159 7.31 13.87 -0.87
N GLU A 160 7.78 14.10 -2.08
CA GLU A 160 8.59 13.14 -2.85
C GLU A 160 10.09 13.49 -2.81
N HIS A 161 10.40 14.79 -2.69
CA HIS A 161 11.77 15.28 -2.77
C HIS A 161 12.64 14.73 -1.63
N PRO A 162 13.86 14.18 -1.93
CA PRO A 162 14.72 13.53 -0.94
C PRO A 162 15.06 14.42 0.28
N TRP A 163 15.34 15.69 0.06
CA TRP A 163 15.62 16.67 1.12
C TRP A 163 14.42 16.87 2.05
N GLY A 164 13.23 17.04 1.47
CA GLY A 164 12.00 17.16 2.26
C GLY A 164 11.75 15.93 3.10
N LYS A 165 11.94 14.73 2.55
CA LYS A 165 11.83 13.47 3.29
C LYS A 165 12.86 13.35 4.40
N ALA A 166 14.12 13.74 4.17
CA ALA A 166 15.16 13.70 5.19
C ALA A 166 14.82 14.61 6.39
N VAL A 167 14.35 15.82 6.12
CA VAL A 167 13.89 16.76 7.17
C VAL A 167 12.72 16.16 7.96
N LEU A 168 11.71 15.63 7.26
CA LEU A 168 10.54 15.02 7.92
C LEU A 168 10.91 13.79 8.77
N ARG A 169 11.84 12.95 8.33
CA ARG A 169 12.37 11.82 9.13
C ARG A 169 13.05 12.30 10.41
N ALA A 170 13.89 13.34 10.29
CA ALA A 170 14.56 13.92 11.45
C ALA A 170 13.54 14.42 12.49
N PHE A 171 12.50 15.11 12.05
CA PHE A 171 11.41 15.54 12.94
C PHE A 171 10.59 14.36 13.48
N ALA A 172 10.25 13.38 12.63
CA ALA A 172 9.48 12.21 13.03
C ALA A 172 10.21 11.30 14.02
N THR A 173 11.53 11.42 14.14
CA THR A 173 12.32 10.72 15.16
C THR A 173 11.97 11.19 16.58
N TYR A 174 11.61 12.46 16.73
CA TYR A 174 11.34 13.08 18.04
C TYR A 174 9.86 13.44 18.26
N PHE A 175 9.08 13.54 17.18
CA PHE A 175 7.69 13.99 17.24
C PHE A 175 6.76 13.02 16.50
N CYS A 176 5.64 12.67 17.12
CA CYS A 176 4.57 11.92 16.47
C CYS A 176 3.80 12.78 15.48
N ASN A 177 3.10 12.14 14.54
CA ASN A 177 2.18 12.80 13.59
C ASN A 177 2.82 13.84 12.66
N VAL A 178 4.12 13.76 12.43
CA VAL A 178 4.82 14.57 11.41
C VAL A 178 4.54 14.01 10.02
N ILE A 179 4.63 12.70 9.88
CA ILE A 179 4.27 11.94 8.69
C ILE A 179 3.02 11.15 9.03
N HIS A 180 1.97 11.27 8.21
CA HIS A 180 0.70 10.57 8.45
C HIS A 180 0.63 9.24 7.75
N GLY A 181 1.14 9.17 6.52
CA GLY A 181 1.12 7.98 5.70
C GLY A 181 2.26 7.93 4.71
N ILE A 182 2.38 6.79 4.07
CA ILE A 182 3.35 6.51 3.01
C ILE A 182 2.57 5.99 1.80
N ASP A 183 2.87 6.56 0.63
CA ASP A 183 2.46 6.01 -0.65
C ASP A 183 3.70 5.37 -1.31
N ALA A 184 3.72 4.05 -1.40
CA ALA A 184 4.76 3.30 -2.09
C ALA A 184 4.31 2.99 -3.52
N HIS A 185 5.12 3.38 -4.49
CA HIS A 185 4.97 3.03 -5.89
C HIS A 185 6.07 2.06 -6.28
N LEU A 186 5.68 0.85 -6.66
CA LEU A 186 6.59 -0.25 -6.94
C LEU A 186 6.35 -0.78 -8.35
N ILE A 187 7.40 -1.34 -8.96
CA ILE A 187 7.33 -2.09 -10.22
C ILE A 187 7.71 -3.54 -9.92
N ARG A 188 6.87 -4.49 -10.33
CA ARG A 188 7.16 -5.92 -10.19
C ARG A 188 8.30 -6.33 -11.13
N LEU A 189 9.37 -6.93 -10.58
CA LEU A 189 10.51 -7.44 -11.33
C LEU A 189 10.31 -8.88 -11.81
#